data_1228be51086f618dd403ee0c3a77f419
#
_entry.id   1228be51086f618dd403ee0c3a77f419
#
_cell.length_a   1.000
_cell.length_b   1.000
_cell.length_c   1.000
_cell.angle_alpha   90.00
_cell.angle_beta   90.00
_cell.angle_gamma   90.00
#
_symmetry.space_group_name_H-M   'P 1'
#
loop_
_entity.id
_entity.type
_entity.pdbx_description
1 polymer ?
#
loop_
_entity_poly.entity_id
_entity_poly.type
_entity_poly.pdbx_seq_one_letter_code
_entity_poly.pdbx_strand_id
1 'polypeptide(L)'
;GARVVAFDYSANMIALAQKRQSRYLDHIRFCVADATDEEQLMALRGEKPFDKAVSNMAVMDITDAAPLFRCVSCLLADGGIFVFATQHPCFVTLTDRYLTPHSYYDIAIEGQPQKQCYYHRSLQDIFALCFDNGFVIDGFLEESFGGKEKPDVIIVRAKKIARG
;
A
#
# COMPACT_ATOMS: atom_id res chain seq x y z
N GLY A 1 0.36 21.35 10.04
CA GLY A 1 0.54 19.90 10.01
C GLY A 1 -0.59 19.21 9.26
N ALA A 2 -0.37 17.96 8.80
CA ALA A 2 -1.40 17.18 8.15
C ALA A 2 -2.37 16.57 9.18
N ARG A 3 -3.64 16.40 8.78
CA ARG A 3 -4.57 15.51 9.47
C ARG A 3 -4.54 14.15 8.78
N VAL A 4 -4.37 13.09 9.54
CA VAL A 4 -4.11 11.74 9.01
C VAL A 4 -5.15 10.76 9.54
N VAL A 5 -5.62 9.86 8.68
CA VAL A 5 -6.28 8.62 9.07
C VAL A 5 -5.30 7.50 8.73
N ALA A 6 -4.86 6.77 9.73
CA ALA A 6 -3.94 5.64 9.59
C ALA A 6 -4.66 4.35 9.96
N PHE A 7 -4.48 3.30 9.17
CA PHE A 7 -5.06 2.00 9.48
C PHE A 7 -4.07 0.86 9.26
N ASP A 8 -4.32 -0.22 9.94
CA ASP A 8 -3.62 -1.49 9.81
C ASP A 8 -4.60 -2.61 10.16
N TYR A 9 -4.42 -3.79 9.59
CA TYR A 9 -5.20 -4.98 9.95
C TYR A 9 -4.93 -5.44 11.40
N SER A 10 -3.70 -5.25 11.88
CA SER A 10 -3.25 -5.68 13.20
C SER A 10 -3.59 -4.66 14.28
N ALA A 11 -4.50 -5.00 15.20
CA ALA A 11 -4.78 -4.19 16.37
C ALA A 11 -3.52 -3.92 17.24
N ASN A 12 -2.57 -4.88 17.28
CA ASN A 12 -1.31 -4.72 17.98
C ASN A 12 -0.41 -3.66 17.32
N MET A 13 -0.35 -3.62 15.99
CA MET A 13 0.38 -2.60 15.26
C MET A 13 -0.22 -1.22 15.46
N ILE A 14 -1.54 -1.12 15.46
CA ILE A 14 -2.25 0.13 15.79
C ILE A 14 -1.94 0.61 17.21
N ALA A 15 -2.01 -0.27 18.20
CA ALA A 15 -1.67 0.08 19.58
C ALA A 15 -0.21 0.54 19.72
N LEU A 16 0.72 -0.11 19.02
CA LEU A 16 2.13 0.28 18.99
C LEU A 16 2.33 1.64 18.31
N ALA A 17 1.64 1.88 17.19
CA ALA A 17 1.69 3.15 16.48
C ALA A 17 1.16 4.31 17.34
N GLN A 18 0.04 4.13 18.02
CA GLN A 18 -0.52 5.10 18.97
C GLN A 18 0.50 5.44 20.08
N LYS A 19 1.14 4.43 20.67
CA LYS A 19 2.15 4.61 21.72
C LYS A 19 3.36 5.41 21.20
N ARG A 20 3.85 5.10 19.99
CA ARG A 20 5.01 5.77 19.39
C ARG A 20 4.71 7.21 18.98
N GLN A 21 3.48 7.48 18.55
CA GLN A 21 3.03 8.79 18.05
C GLN A 21 2.16 9.56 19.04
N SER A 22 2.33 9.30 20.34
CA SER A 22 1.48 9.87 21.40
C SER A 22 1.35 11.41 21.36
N ARG A 23 2.40 12.11 20.93
CA ARG A 23 2.40 13.59 20.77
C ARG A 23 1.60 14.10 19.57
N TYR A 24 1.11 13.21 18.68
CA TYR A 24 0.37 13.58 17.47
C TYR A 24 -1.05 13.02 17.43
N LEU A 25 -1.57 12.49 18.55
CA LEU A 25 -2.87 11.84 18.59
C LEU A 25 -4.02 12.77 18.18
N ASP A 26 -3.89 14.08 18.43
CA ASP A 26 -4.88 15.07 18.01
C ASP A 26 -4.92 15.27 16.47
N HIS A 27 -3.90 14.81 15.76
CA HIS A 27 -3.77 14.92 14.31
C HIS A 27 -3.92 13.61 13.57
N ILE A 28 -3.88 12.48 14.27
CA ILE A 28 -3.90 11.14 13.66
C ILE A 28 -5.04 10.32 14.25
N ARG A 29 -6.00 9.95 13.42
CA ARG A 29 -7.01 8.93 13.76
C ARG A 29 -6.47 7.56 13.37
N PHE A 30 -6.27 6.68 14.35
CA PHE A 30 -5.83 5.31 14.13
C PHE A 30 -7.04 4.37 14.10
N CYS A 31 -7.08 3.47 13.13
CA CYS A 31 -8.17 2.53 12.91
C CYS A 31 -7.62 1.12 12.69
N VAL A 32 -8.35 0.11 13.14
CA VAL A 32 -8.14 -1.27 12.69
C VAL A 32 -9.07 -1.51 11.51
N ALA A 33 -8.53 -1.92 10.37
CA ALA A 33 -9.32 -2.21 9.17
C ALA A 33 -8.60 -3.22 8.27
N ASP A 34 -9.39 -4.07 7.62
CA ASP A 34 -8.91 -5.00 6.61
C ASP A 34 -8.87 -4.31 5.24
N ALA A 35 -7.71 -4.36 4.58
CA ALA A 35 -7.51 -3.77 3.25
C ALA A 35 -8.28 -4.50 2.13
N THR A 36 -8.84 -5.67 2.41
CA THR A 36 -9.70 -6.44 1.49
C THR A 36 -11.19 -6.18 1.69
N ASP A 37 -11.57 -5.47 2.75
CA ASP A 37 -12.96 -5.18 3.12
C ASP A 37 -13.33 -3.73 2.75
N GLU A 38 -14.12 -3.57 1.69
CA GLU A 38 -14.53 -2.26 1.19
C GLU A 38 -15.38 -1.47 2.20
N GLU A 39 -16.22 -2.12 2.99
CA GLU A 39 -17.05 -1.45 3.99
C GLU A 39 -16.18 -0.82 5.06
N GLN A 40 -15.22 -1.59 5.60
CA GLN A 40 -14.26 -1.08 6.58
C GLN A 40 -13.39 0.05 6.00
N LEU A 41 -12.91 -0.11 4.77
CA LEU A 41 -12.12 0.94 4.11
C LEU A 41 -12.94 2.21 3.88
N MET A 42 -14.18 2.10 3.43
CA MET A 42 -15.04 3.27 3.21
C MET A 42 -15.46 3.96 4.51
N ALA A 43 -15.48 3.24 5.64
CA ALA A 43 -15.68 3.82 6.98
C ALA A 43 -14.50 4.71 7.45
N LEU A 44 -13.33 4.61 6.78
CA LEU A 44 -12.19 5.49 7.05
C LEU A 44 -12.41 6.92 6.57
N ARG A 45 -13.48 7.20 5.83
CA ARG A 45 -13.82 8.52 5.29
C ARG A 45 -13.65 9.62 6.32
N GLY A 46 -13.09 10.73 5.87
CA GLY A 46 -13.06 11.99 6.60
C GLY A 46 -14.30 12.86 6.30
N GLU A 47 -14.34 14.03 6.90
CA GLU A 47 -15.37 15.06 6.61
C GLU A 47 -15.28 15.55 5.14
N LYS A 48 -14.08 15.51 4.59
CA LYS A 48 -13.77 15.89 3.20
C LYS A 48 -12.97 14.76 2.56
N PRO A 49 -12.98 14.67 1.21
CA PRO A 49 -12.06 13.78 0.51
C PRO A 49 -10.62 14.07 0.89
N PHE A 50 -9.78 13.02 0.89
CA PHE A 50 -8.35 13.16 1.18
C PHE A 50 -7.60 13.76 -0.01
N ASP A 51 -6.56 14.55 0.26
CA ASP A 51 -5.68 15.08 -0.78
C ASP A 51 -4.65 14.02 -1.21
N LYS A 52 -4.25 13.16 -0.27
CA LYS A 52 -3.17 12.18 -0.45
C LYS A 52 -3.47 10.89 0.30
N ALA A 53 -3.01 9.79 -0.26
CA ALA A 53 -2.94 8.48 0.39
C ALA A 53 -1.51 7.93 0.25
N VAL A 54 -1.07 7.19 1.27
CA VAL A 54 0.24 6.53 1.27
C VAL A 54 0.07 5.10 1.76
N SER A 55 0.68 4.14 1.05
CA SER A 55 0.82 2.76 1.50
C SER A 55 2.30 2.38 1.43
N ASN A 56 2.88 2.00 2.56
CA ASN A 56 4.29 1.65 2.63
C ASN A 56 4.46 0.20 3.01
N MET A 57 5.02 -0.60 2.09
CA MET A 57 5.35 -2.00 2.28
C MET A 57 4.18 -2.84 2.81
N ALA A 58 2.97 -2.65 2.24
CA ALA A 58 1.77 -3.38 2.61
C ALA A 58 1.12 -4.13 1.44
N VAL A 59 1.25 -3.63 0.19
CA VAL A 59 0.55 -4.19 -0.98
C VAL A 59 0.91 -5.66 -1.22
N MET A 60 2.15 -6.07 -0.92
CA MET A 60 2.59 -7.47 -1.04
C MET A 60 2.00 -8.40 0.03
N ASP A 61 1.47 -7.85 1.12
CA ASP A 61 0.87 -8.63 2.22
C ASP A 61 -0.65 -8.83 2.02
N ILE A 62 -1.25 -8.14 1.05
CA ILE A 62 -2.69 -8.13 0.80
C ILE A 62 -3.04 -9.18 -0.26
N THR A 63 -3.90 -10.14 0.10
CA THR A 63 -4.29 -11.24 -0.79
C THR A 63 -5.01 -10.75 -2.05
N ASP A 64 -5.97 -9.82 -1.91
CA ASP A 64 -6.61 -9.09 -3.00
C ASP A 64 -6.49 -7.59 -2.74
N ALA A 65 -5.66 -6.92 -3.53
CA ALA A 65 -5.42 -5.49 -3.39
C ALA A 65 -6.45 -4.61 -4.15
N ALA A 66 -7.31 -5.19 -5.00
CA ALA A 66 -8.26 -4.41 -5.79
C ALA A 66 -9.24 -3.58 -4.92
N PRO A 67 -9.81 -4.10 -3.81
CA PRO A 67 -10.63 -3.31 -2.89
C PRO A 67 -9.90 -2.08 -2.34
N LEU A 68 -8.63 -2.24 -1.94
CA LEU A 68 -7.82 -1.11 -1.45
C LEU A 68 -7.70 0.00 -2.50
N PHE A 69 -7.30 -0.33 -3.74
CA PHE A 69 -7.12 0.67 -4.79
C PHE A 69 -8.43 1.35 -5.16
N ARG A 70 -9.53 0.59 -5.24
CA ARG A 70 -10.87 1.11 -5.49
C ARG A 70 -11.33 2.09 -4.40
N CYS A 71 -11.19 1.69 -3.14
CA CYS A 71 -11.59 2.54 -2.01
C CYS A 71 -10.69 3.77 -1.87
N VAL A 72 -9.38 3.65 -2.08
CA VAL A 72 -8.47 4.82 -2.09
C VAL A 72 -8.89 5.79 -3.19
N SER A 73 -9.22 5.32 -4.39
CA SER A 73 -9.75 6.18 -5.44
C SER A 73 -11.03 6.90 -5.02
N CYS A 74 -11.97 6.20 -4.37
CA CYS A 74 -13.22 6.80 -3.89
C CYS A 74 -13.00 7.82 -2.77
N LEU A 75 -12.04 7.61 -1.90
CA LEU A 75 -11.74 8.45 -0.75
C LEU A 75 -10.90 9.69 -1.10
N LEU A 76 -10.15 9.66 -2.19
CA LEU A 76 -9.35 10.80 -2.66
C LEU A 76 -10.22 11.83 -3.39
N ALA A 77 -9.85 13.10 -3.25
CA ALA A 77 -10.33 14.17 -4.12
C ALA A 77 -9.87 13.95 -5.56
N ASP A 78 -10.55 14.58 -6.52
CA ASP A 78 -10.08 14.60 -7.91
C ASP A 78 -8.72 15.29 -7.99
N GLY A 79 -7.79 14.70 -8.73
CA GLY A 79 -6.38 15.10 -8.74
C GLY A 79 -5.58 14.70 -7.50
N GLY A 80 -6.20 14.03 -6.54
CA GLY A 80 -5.54 13.49 -5.35
C GLY A 80 -4.46 12.47 -5.70
N ILE A 81 -3.47 12.30 -4.83
CA ILE A 81 -2.28 11.50 -5.08
C ILE A 81 -2.25 10.29 -4.17
N PHE A 82 -2.02 9.12 -4.75
CA PHE A 82 -1.71 7.89 -4.04
C PHE A 82 -0.25 7.49 -4.29
N VAL A 83 0.54 7.38 -3.23
CA VAL A 83 1.91 6.86 -3.30
C VAL A 83 1.96 5.53 -2.58
N PHE A 84 2.51 4.52 -3.21
CA PHE A 84 2.75 3.26 -2.54
C PHE A 84 4.13 2.69 -2.86
N ALA A 85 4.71 2.04 -1.85
CA ALA A 85 5.91 1.26 -1.96
C ALA A 85 5.59 -0.21 -1.72
N THR A 86 6.18 -1.10 -2.52
CA THR A 86 6.05 -2.56 -2.37
C THR A 86 7.32 -3.26 -2.82
N GLN A 87 7.48 -4.53 -2.48
CA GLN A 87 8.60 -5.34 -2.95
C GLN A 87 8.68 -5.33 -4.47
N HIS A 88 9.90 -5.32 -4.99
CA HIS A 88 10.13 -5.36 -6.43
C HIS A 88 9.81 -6.76 -6.98
N PRO A 89 8.78 -6.91 -7.83
CA PRO A 89 8.29 -8.23 -8.21
C PRO A 89 9.26 -9.03 -9.08
N CYS A 90 10.18 -8.34 -9.80
CA CYS A 90 11.15 -9.00 -10.67
C CYS A 90 12.40 -9.47 -9.93
N PHE A 91 12.77 -8.82 -8.82
CA PHE A 91 14.07 -9.04 -8.19
C PHE A 91 13.98 -9.61 -6.77
N VAL A 92 12.86 -9.44 -6.08
CA VAL A 92 12.65 -9.98 -4.75
C VAL A 92 11.96 -11.35 -4.83
N THR A 93 10.88 -11.45 -5.58
CA THR A 93 10.21 -12.74 -5.81
C THR A 93 10.89 -13.46 -6.96
N LEU A 94 11.90 -14.26 -6.67
CA LEU A 94 12.58 -15.08 -7.68
C LEU A 94 11.67 -16.25 -8.10
N THR A 95 10.77 -16.00 -9.05
CA THR A 95 9.80 -16.98 -9.54
C THR A 95 9.94 -17.19 -11.05
N ASP A 96 9.72 -18.42 -11.51
CA ASP A 96 9.59 -18.79 -12.92
C ASP A 96 8.18 -18.52 -13.47
N ARG A 97 7.23 -18.15 -12.60
CA ARG A 97 5.82 -17.84 -12.92
C ARG A 97 5.50 -16.38 -12.76
N TYR A 98 6.36 -15.49 -13.26
CA TYR A 98 6.26 -14.05 -13.06
C TYR A 98 4.90 -13.45 -13.45
N LEU A 99 4.29 -13.89 -14.56
CA LEU A 99 3.00 -13.38 -15.04
C LEU A 99 1.78 -14.01 -14.33
N THR A 100 1.99 -14.98 -13.45
CA THR A 100 0.91 -15.65 -12.75
C THR A 100 0.87 -15.21 -11.30
N PRO A 101 -0.19 -14.52 -10.84
CA PRO A 101 -0.34 -14.19 -9.42
C PRO A 101 -0.33 -15.45 -8.56
N HIS A 102 0.42 -15.44 -7.47
CA HIS A 102 0.51 -16.55 -6.53
C HIS A 102 1.02 -16.09 -5.17
N SER A 103 0.77 -16.88 -4.14
CA SER A 103 1.35 -16.66 -2.82
C SER A 103 2.66 -17.45 -2.64
N TYR A 104 3.54 -16.91 -1.81
CA TYR A 104 4.78 -17.56 -1.39
C TYR A 104 5.12 -17.21 0.05
N TYR A 105 5.99 -18.00 0.68
CA TYR A 105 6.43 -17.78 2.06
C TYR A 105 7.91 -17.43 2.08
N ASP A 106 8.24 -16.29 2.70
CA ASP A 106 9.63 -15.83 2.84
C ASP A 106 9.87 -15.06 4.14
N ILE A 107 11.13 -14.74 4.40
CA ILE A 107 11.60 -13.89 5.48
C ILE A 107 11.97 -12.55 4.87
N ALA A 108 11.13 -11.51 5.06
CA ALA A 108 11.38 -10.19 4.50
C ALA A 108 12.41 -9.37 5.29
N ILE A 109 12.50 -9.61 6.59
CA ILE A 109 13.37 -8.85 7.51
C ILE A 109 14.33 -9.82 8.19
N GLU A 110 15.61 -9.53 8.12
CA GLU A 110 16.64 -10.31 8.83
C GLU A 110 16.31 -10.39 10.33
N GLY A 111 16.32 -11.60 10.89
CA GLY A 111 15.93 -11.85 12.28
C GLY A 111 14.43 -12.04 12.52
N GLN A 112 13.59 -12.01 11.50
CA GLN A 112 12.18 -12.35 11.61
C GLN A 112 12.02 -13.83 12.03
N PRO A 113 11.23 -14.11 13.11
CA PRO A 113 11.17 -15.46 13.70
C PRO A 113 10.44 -16.49 12.84
N GLN A 114 9.59 -16.06 11.92
CA GLN A 114 8.75 -16.93 11.08
C GLN A 114 8.65 -16.38 9.66
N LYS A 115 8.52 -17.30 8.69
CA LYS A 115 8.17 -16.93 7.32
C LYS A 115 6.77 -16.32 7.27
N GLN A 116 6.63 -15.27 6.49
CA GLN A 116 5.39 -14.56 6.25
C GLN A 116 4.86 -14.92 4.85
N CYS A 117 3.55 -14.93 4.67
CA CYS A 117 2.92 -15.13 3.37
C CYS A 117 2.91 -13.81 2.61
N TYR A 118 3.45 -13.82 1.40
CA TYR A 118 3.42 -12.71 0.46
C TYR A 118 2.66 -13.10 -0.79
N TYR A 119 2.11 -12.09 -1.48
CA TYR A 119 1.32 -12.25 -2.69
C TYR A 119 2.04 -11.60 -3.87
N HIS A 120 2.59 -12.44 -4.73
CA HIS A 120 3.24 -11.99 -5.96
C HIS A 120 2.22 -11.46 -6.97
N ARG A 121 2.54 -10.30 -7.54
CA ARG A 121 1.89 -9.69 -8.70
C ARG A 121 2.98 -9.17 -9.63
N SER A 122 2.79 -9.35 -10.93
CA SER A 122 3.70 -8.75 -11.93
C SER A 122 3.60 -7.21 -11.89
N LEU A 123 4.57 -6.52 -12.47
CA LEU A 123 4.45 -5.05 -12.67
C LEU A 123 3.19 -4.69 -13.44
N GLN A 124 2.83 -5.50 -14.44
CA GLN A 124 1.61 -5.30 -15.21
C GLN A 124 0.37 -5.35 -14.30
N ASP A 125 0.27 -6.36 -13.41
CA ASP A 125 -0.86 -6.48 -12.49
C ASP A 125 -0.91 -5.33 -11.48
N ILE A 126 0.26 -4.90 -10.97
CA ILE A 126 0.35 -3.76 -10.04
C ILE A 126 -0.10 -2.47 -10.72
N PHE A 127 0.30 -2.25 -11.97
CA PHE A 127 -0.10 -1.05 -12.72
C PHE A 127 -1.56 -1.10 -13.17
N ALA A 128 -2.08 -2.29 -13.49
CA ALA A 128 -3.50 -2.49 -13.77
C ALA A 128 -4.37 -2.09 -12.58
N LEU A 129 -3.97 -2.39 -11.33
CA LEU A 129 -4.65 -1.90 -10.13
C LEU A 129 -4.81 -0.37 -10.12
N CYS A 130 -3.83 0.37 -10.62
CA CYS A 130 -3.94 1.82 -10.76
C CYS A 130 -4.91 2.21 -11.88
N PHE A 131 -4.71 1.68 -13.09
CA PHE A 131 -5.45 2.09 -14.28
C PHE A 131 -6.94 1.74 -14.19
N ASP A 132 -7.26 0.54 -13.69
CA ASP A 132 -8.63 0.05 -13.53
C ASP A 132 -9.42 0.85 -12.46
N ASN A 133 -8.72 1.55 -11.58
CA ASN A 133 -9.33 2.35 -10.52
C ASN A 133 -9.22 3.87 -10.74
N GLY A 134 -8.96 4.30 -11.99
CA GLY A 134 -9.02 5.70 -12.40
C GLY A 134 -7.79 6.51 -11.94
N PHE A 135 -6.63 5.87 -11.84
CA PHE A 135 -5.37 6.54 -11.63
C PHE A 135 -4.53 6.57 -12.91
N VAL A 136 -3.71 7.60 -13.06
CA VAL A 136 -2.56 7.63 -13.96
C VAL A 136 -1.29 7.56 -13.13
N ILE A 137 -0.32 6.78 -13.56
CA ILE A 137 1.00 6.74 -12.94
C ILE A 137 1.81 7.89 -13.51
N ASP A 138 2.22 8.82 -12.65
CA ASP A 138 3.01 10.00 -13.03
C ASP A 138 4.37 10.05 -12.32
N GLY A 139 4.73 8.99 -11.59
CA GLY A 139 6.04 8.80 -11.00
C GLY A 139 6.29 7.33 -10.68
N PHE A 140 7.51 6.88 -10.97
CA PHE A 140 7.97 5.53 -10.70
C PHE A 140 9.45 5.56 -10.34
N LEU A 141 9.81 4.92 -9.23
CA LEU A 141 11.18 4.76 -8.76
C LEU A 141 11.44 3.31 -8.40
N GLU A 142 12.65 2.88 -8.63
CA GLU A 142 13.20 1.61 -8.16
C GLU A 142 14.32 1.93 -7.16
N GLU A 143 14.27 1.31 -5.99
CA GLU A 143 15.22 1.59 -4.93
C GLU A 143 15.78 0.30 -4.33
N SER A 144 17.04 0.34 -3.91
CA SER A 144 17.69 -0.77 -3.25
C SER A 144 18.13 -0.39 -1.83
N PHE A 145 18.00 -1.33 -0.91
CA PHE A 145 18.54 -1.19 0.45
C PHE A 145 20.03 -1.57 0.47
N GLY A 146 20.87 -0.66 0.99
CA GLY A 146 22.30 -0.92 1.15
C GLY A 146 23.14 -0.79 -0.14
N GLY A 147 22.68 -0.04 -1.14
CA GLY A 147 23.46 0.28 -2.34
C GLY A 147 23.70 -0.90 -3.29
N LYS A 148 22.79 -1.88 -3.30
CA LYS A 148 22.83 -2.99 -4.26
C LYS A 148 22.45 -2.52 -5.66
N GLU A 149 22.98 -3.16 -6.70
CA GLU A 149 22.62 -2.91 -8.10
C GLU A 149 21.18 -3.37 -8.44
N LYS A 150 20.65 -4.39 -7.73
CA LYS A 150 19.29 -4.88 -7.93
C LYS A 150 18.34 -4.18 -6.96
N PRO A 151 17.26 -3.57 -7.47
CA PRO A 151 16.29 -2.92 -6.61
C PRO A 151 15.50 -3.93 -5.76
N ASP A 152 15.26 -3.55 -4.51
CA ASP A 152 14.46 -4.34 -3.56
C ASP A 152 12.99 -3.89 -3.55
N VAL A 153 12.73 -2.64 -3.91
CA VAL A 153 11.39 -2.04 -3.86
C VAL A 153 11.08 -1.20 -5.10
N ILE A 154 9.80 -1.10 -5.39
CA ILE A 154 9.26 -0.07 -6.29
C ILE A 154 8.47 0.94 -5.48
N ILE A 155 8.54 2.20 -5.90
CA ILE A 155 7.74 3.31 -5.38
C ILE A 155 6.95 3.88 -6.55
N VAL A 156 5.63 3.85 -6.43
CA VAL A 156 4.72 4.31 -7.48
C VAL A 156 3.96 5.52 -6.98
N ARG A 157 3.94 6.59 -7.78
CA ARG A 157 3.05 7.72 -7.59
C ARG A 157 1.95 7.67 -8.64
N ALA A 158 0.71 7.58 -8.15
CA ALA A 158 -0.50 7.50 -8.94
C ALA A 158 -1.39 8.72 -8.65
N LYS A 159 -1.86 9.41 -9.68
CA LYS A 159 -2.74 10.57 -9.57
C LYS A 159 -4.14 10.17 -10.02
N LYS A 160 -5.15 10.46 -9.18
CA LYS A 160 -6.55 10.23 -9.53
C LYS A 160 -6.97 11.14 -10.68
N ILE A 161 -7.56 10.56 -11.71
CA ILE A 161 -8.15 11.29 -12.83
C ILE A 161 -9.46 11.91 -12.36
N ALA A 162 -9.68 13.20 -12.69
CA ALA A 162 -10.98 13.82 -12.48
C ALA A 162 -12.05 13.07 -13.30
N ARG A 163 -13.15 12.72 -12.67
CA ARG A 163 -14.33 12.20 -13.40
C ARG A 163 -14.98 13.42 -14.06
N GLY A 164 -14.95 13.47 -15.40
CA GLY A 164 -15.63 14.46 -16.21
C GLY A 164 -17.17 14.36 -16.02
#